data_7a880594be10c96d5051c7c239bf3c80
#
_entry.id   7a880594be10c96d5051c7c239bf3c80
#
_cell.length_a   1.000
_cell.length_b   1.000
_cell.length_c   1.000
_cell.angle_alpha   90.00
_cell.angle_beta   90.00
_cell.angle_gamma   90.00
#
_symmetry.space_group_name_H-M   'P 1'
#
loop_
_entity.id
_entity.type
_entity.pdbx_description
1 polymer ?
#
loop_
_entity_poly.entity_id
_entity_poly.type
_entity_poly.pdbx_seq_one_letter_code
_entity_poly.pdbx_strand_id
1 'polypeptide(L)'
;DYDGIMRNPLSKTITTIEPSGIRKCFDIVSKMDDAISLGVGEPDIDTPWHIRDEGIYSLEKGRTFYTSNAGLKELKIEISKYLDRRFGLSYDYNKEMLVTVGGSEAIDIAMRAMLDPQDEVLIPQPSYVSYVPCCVLANGTPVPIELKAENEFRLTAEELEAAITPKTKLLVMPFPNNPTGAVMEKKDLEAVAEVVKKHDLFVLSDEIYAELTYLDNHVSIASIPGMRERTIVINGFSKSHAMTGWRLGYACGPEVIIKQMLKIHQFAIMCAPTTSQYAAVEALRNGDEDVAMMREEYNGRRRYVLERFKEMGLSCFEPFGAFYAFPCIKDLGMTSDEFATKLLQTKKVAVVPGTAFGACGEGFLRISYAYSLDDLRIALDRVAEFVTEIREIKN
;
A
#
# COMPACT_ATOMS: atom_id res chain seq x y z
N ASP A 1 -17.35 26.77 -3.67
CA ASP A 1 -18.40 27.39 -2.89
C ASP A 1 -19.59 27.72 -3.79
N TYR A 2 -20.71 27.21 -3.37
CA TYR A 2 -21.93 27.28 -4.12
C TYR A 2 -22.79 28.43 -3.57
N ASP A 3 -23.11 29.41 -4.36
CA ASP A 3 -23.74 30.66 -3.91
C ASP A 3 -25.26 30.57 -3.73
N GLY A 4 -25.85 29.41 -3.83
CA GLY A 4 -27.28 29.19 -3.65
C GLY A 4 -28.17 29.62 -4.84
N ILE A 5 -27.61 30.16 -5.93
CA ILE A 5 -28.35 30.55 -7.11
C ILE A 5 -28.64 29.34 -8.00
N MET A 6 -27.73 28.36 -8.04
CA MET A 6 -27.86 27.12 -8.80
C MET A 6 -28.06 25.95 -7.86
N ARG A 7 -28.58 24.83 -8.38
CA ARG A 7 -28.65 23.57 -7.64
C ARG A 7 -27.24 23.07 -7.34
N ASN A 8 -27.00 22.57 -6.12
CA ASN A 8 -25.71 21.98 -5.77
C ASN A 8 -25.44 20.77 -6.68
N PRO A 9 -24.33 20.76 -7.48
CA PRO A 9 -24.04 19.66 -8.40
C PRO A 9 -23.37 18.46 -7.72
N LEU A 10 -22.92 18.61 -6.47
CA LEU A 10 -22.09 17.59 -5.80
C LEU A 10 -22.93 16.58 -5.04
N SER A 11 -22.47 15.34 -4.98
CA SER A 11 -23.03 14.35 -4.07
C SER A 11 -22.63 14.69 -2.64
N LYS A 12 -23.49 14.36 -1.67
CA LYS A 12 -23.17 14.59 -0.26
C LYS A 12 -21.96 13.76 0.18
N THR A 13 -21.84 12.54 -0.32
CA THR A 13 -20.77 11.63 0.05
C THR A 13 -19.40 12.18 -0.33
N ILE A 14 -19.25 12.67 -1.55
CA ILE A 14 -17.93 13.18 -2.01
C ILE A 14 -17.46 14.40 -1.23
N THR A 15 -18.41 15.24 -0.76
CA THR A 15 -18.05 16.42 0.03
C THR A 15 -17.52 16.09 1.42
N THR A 16 -17.69 14.87 1.90
CA THR A 16 -17.15 14.42 3.19
C THR A 16 -15.70 13.96 3.10
N ILE A 17 -15.18 13.78 1.89
CA ILE A 17 -13.81 13.26 1.65
C ILE A 17 -12.87 14.43 1.36
N GLU A 18 -11.82 14.55 2.16
CA GLU A 18 -10.77 15.55 1.96
C GLU A 18 -9.70 15.03 0.98
N PRO A 19 -9.08 15.93 0.17
CA PRO A 19 -7.94 15.57 -0.64
C PRO A 19 -6.78 15.04 0.21
N SER A 20 -5.95 14.15 -0.36
CA SER A 20 -4.78 13.61 0.34
C SER A 20 -3.80 14.71 0.73
N GLY A 21 -3.42 14.77 2.02
CA GLY A 21 -2.43 15.70 2.54
C GLY A 21 -1.01 15.46 2.01
N ILE A 22 -0.72 14.24 1.55
CA ILE A 22 0.57 13.86 0.97
C ILE A 22 0.85 14.66 -0.31
N ARG A 23 -0.18 14.87 -1.14
CA ARG A 23 -0.04 15.61 -2.39
C ARG A 23 0.34 17.07 -2.18
N LYS A 24 -0.18 17.71 -1.15
CA LYS A 24 0.19 19.07 -0.79
C LYS A 24 1.69 19.21 -0.53
N CYS A 25 2.26 18.24 0.19
CA CYS A 25 3.69 18.21 0.49
C CYS A 25 4.52 18.12 -0.79
N PHE A 26 4.12 17.28 -1.74
CA PHE A 26 4.81 17.13 -3.02
C PHE A 26 4.74 18.39 -3.89
N ASP A 27 3.58 19.04 -3.91
CA ASP A 27 3.40 20.29 -4.68
C ASP A 27 4.32 21.41 -4.15
N ILE A 28 4.51 21.48 -2.83
CA ILE A 28 5.42 22.46 -2.20
C ILE A 28 6.87 22.12 -2.58
N VAL A 29 7.28 20.86 -2.46
CA VAL A 29 8.65 20.40 -2.74
C VAL A 29 9.02 20.66 -4.19
N SER A 30 8.10 20.41 -5.13
CA SER A 30 8.36 20.58 -6.57
C SER A 30 8.67 22.02 -6.96
N LYS A 31 8.29 23.00 -6.13
CA LYS A 31 8.53 24.43 -6.33
C LYS A 31 9.78 24.95 -5.62
N MET A 32 10.44 24.11 -4.83
CA MET A 32 11.61 24.49 -4.04
C MET A 32 12.91 24.03 -4.72
N ASP A 33 13.87 24.94 -4.86
CA ASP A 33 15.20 24.59 -5.30
C ASP A 33 15.97 23.88 -4.17
N ASP A 34 16.78 22.88 -4.52
CA ASP A 34 17.63 22.11 -3.59
C ASP A 34 16.88 21.30 -2.53
N ALA A 35 15.56 21.15 -2.65
CA ALA A 35 14.79 20.30 -1.74
C ALA A 35 14.91 18.85 -2.13
N ILE A 36 15.06 17.98 -1.13
CA ILE A 36 15.07 16.53 -1.30
C ILE A 36 13.81 15.96 -0.66
N SER A 37 13.05 15.17 -1.44
CA SER A 37 11.89 14.49 -0.90
C SER A 37 12.27 13.06 -0.49
N LEU A 38 11.86 12.65 0.72
CA LEU A 38 11.87 11.28 1.18
C LEU A 38 10.45 10.74 1.32
N GLY A 39 9.51 11.35 0.60
CA GLY A 39 8.08 11.07 0.75
C GLY A 39 7.44 10.26 -0.37
N VAL A 40 8.14 9.98 -1.46
CA VAL A 40 7.53 9.32 -2.62
C VAL A 40 7.34 7.82 -2.36
N GLY A 41 6.14 7.33 -2.64
CA GLY A 41 5.76 5.93 -2.44
C GLY A 41 5.93 5.06 -3.69
N GLU A 42 7.05 5.19 -4.42
CA GLU A 42 7.31 4.36 -5.59
C GLU A 42 8.80 4.00 -5.69
N PRO A 43 9.11 2.85 -6.35
CA PRO A 43 10.50 2.50 -6.61
C PRO A 43 11.23 3.59 -7.40
N ASP A 44 12.50 3.81 -7.08
CA ASP A 44 13.37 4.81 -7.73
C ASP A 44 14.10 4.26 -8.96
N ILE A 45 13.76 3.06 -9.40
CA ILE A 45 14.35 2.40 -10.54
C ILE A 45 13.36 2.32 -11.70
N ASP A 46 13.89 2.30 -12.91
CA ASP A 46 13.06 2.09 -14.09
C ASP A 46 12.56 0.64 -14.12
N THR A 47 11.41 0.43 -14.75
CA THR A 47 10.95 -0.92 -15.08
C THR A 47 12.07 -1.65 -15.83
N PRO A 48 12.41 -2.90 -15.47
CA PRO A 48 13.45 -3.67 -16.17
C PRO A 48 13.28 -3.65 -17.68
N TRP A 49 14.41 -3.56 -18.39
CA TRP A 49 14.41 -3.35 -19.85
C TRP A 49 13.61 -4.40 -20.61
N HIS A 50 13.78 -5.68 -20.26
CA HIS A 50 13.06 -6.76 -20.97
C HIS A 50 11.53 -6.63 -20.84
N ILE A 51 11.05 -6.06 -19.75
CA ILE A 51 9.62 -5.81 -19.51
C ILE A 51 9.16 -4.63 -20.38
N ARG A 52 9.93 -3.53 -20.39
CA ARG A 52 9.66 -2.37 -21.25
C ARG A 52 9.66 -2.75 -22.73
N ASP A 53 10.63 -3.57 -23.12
CA ASP A 53 10.77 -4.05 -24.49
C ASP A 53 9.53 -4.82 -24.95
N GLU A 54 8.97 -5.64 -24.10
CA GLU A 54 7.73 -6.37 -24.40
C GLU A 54 6.52 -5.43 -24.54
N GLY A 55 6.47 -4.37 -23.75
CA GLY A 55 5.47 -3.31 -23.91
C GLY A 55 5.60 -2.61 -25.27
N ILE A 56 6.79 -2.25 -25.67
CA ILE A 56 7.09 -1.64 -26.97
C ILE A 56 6.69 -2.60 -28.10
N TYR A 57 7.09 -3.86 -27.98
CA TYR A 57 6.77 -4.90 -28.95
C TYR A 57 5.26 -5.05 -29.15
N SER A 58 4.48 -4.99 -28.06
CA SER A 58 3.03 -5.09 -28.14
C SER A 58 2.42 -3.97 -29.01
N LEU A 59 2.96 -2.76 -28.90
CA LEU A 59 2.53 -1.62 -29.70
C LEU A 59 2.96 -1.78 -31.17
N GLU A 60 4.18 -2.22 -31.41
CA GLU A 60 4.67 -2.49 -32.77
C GLU A 60 3.83 -3.55 -33.49
N LYS A 61 3.34 -4.54 -32.74
CA LYS A 61 2.48 -5.59 -33.29
C LYS A 61 1.00 -5.19 -33.41
N GLY A 62 0.66 -3.95 -33.04
CA GLY A 62 -0.71 -3.47 -33.12
C GLY A 62 -1.64 -4.07 -32.07
N ARG A 63 -1.14 -4.53 -30.95
CA ARG A 63 -1.94 -5.08 -29.84
C ARG A 63 -2.56 -3.94 -29.03
N THR A 64 -3.50 -3.22 -29.65
CA THR A 64 -4.09 -1.99 -29.12
C THR A 64 -5.60 -2.11 -28.92
N PHE A 65 -6.12 -3.33 -28.95
CA PHE A 65 -7.54 -3.63 -28.79
C PHE A 65 -7.85 -4.01 -27.35
N TYR A 66 -9.11 -4.03 -26.99
CA TYR A 66 -9.56 -4.54 -25.71
C TYR A 66 -9.12 -5.99 -25.52
N THR A 67 -8.70 -6.31 -24.30
CA THR A 67 -8.59 -7.70 -23.88
C THR A 67 -9.93 -8.18 -23.36
N SER A 68 -10.03 -9.44 -22.97
CA SER A 68 -11.12 -9.93 -22.13
C SER A 68 -11.25 -9.02 -20.89
N ASN A 69 -12.46 -8.77 -20.42
CA ASN A 69 -12.70 -7.88 -19.28
C ASN A 69 -11.90 -8.29 -18.04
N ALA A 70 -11.84 -9.59 -17.74
CA ALA A 70 -11.10 -10.09 -16.57
C ALA A 70 -9.57 -10.10 -16.76
N GLY A 71 -9.09 -9.82 -17.97
CA GLY A 71 -7.69 -9.81 -18.33
C GLY A 71 -7.31 -10.86 -19.37
N LEU A 72 -6.13 -10.68 -19.98
CA LEU A 72 -5.56 -11.65 -20.91
C LEU A 72 -5.46 -13.02 -20.24
N LYS A 73 -5.92 -14.06 -20.95
CA LYS A 73 -5.82 -15.44 -20.46
C LYS A 73 -4.38 -15.79 -20.11
N GLU A 74 -3.46 -15.44 -21.00
CA GLU A 74 -2.02 -15.68 -20.84
C GLU A 74 -1.48 -15.05 -19.55
N LEU A 75 -1.86 -13.81 -19.27
CA LEU A 75 -1.47 -13.12 -18.04
C LEU A 75 -2.05 -13.79 -16.79
N LYS A 76 -3.33 -14.14 -16.82
CA LYS A 76 -3.99 -14.79 -15.69
C LYS A 76 -3.34 -16.14 -15.36
N ILE A 77 -2.97 -16.90 -16.38
CA ILE A 77 -2.25 -18.16 -16.21
C ILE A 77 -0.90 -17.91 -15.52
N GLU A 78 -0.16 -16.90 -15.97
CA GLU A 78 1.15 -16.57 -15.36
C GLU A 78 0.99 -16.07 -13.92
N ILE A 79 -0.06 -15.29 -13.62
CA ILE A 79 -0.37 -14.88 -12.25
C ILE A 79 -0.64 -16.10 -11.37
N SER A 80 -1.43 -17.06 -11.86
CA SER A 80 -1.73 -18.30 -11.15
C SER A 80 -0.45 -19.07 -10.79
N LYS A 81 0.44 -19.22 -11.77
CA LYS A 81 1.74 -19.89 -11.56
C LYS A 81 2.62 -19.13 -10.56
N TYR A 82 2.64 -17.81 -10.67
CA TYR A 82 3.43 -16.95 -9.79
C TYR A 82 2.98 -17.07 -8.32
N LEU A 83 1.68 -16.99 -8.08
CA LEU A 83 1.13 -17.07 -6.73
C LEU A 83 1.41 -18.44 -6.10
N ASP A 84 1.37 -19.50 -6.88
CA ASP A 84 1.69 -20.86 -6.41
C ASP A 84 3.17 -20.97 -6.07
N ARG A 85 4.08 -20.62 -6.99
CA ARG A 85 5.52 -20.78 -6.76
C ARG A 85 6.08 -19.86 -5.67
N ARG A 86 5.52 -18.64 -5.54
CA ARG A 86 6.05 -17.66 -4.58
C ARG A 86 5.40 -17.73 -3.21
N PHE A 87 4.11 -17.98 -3.15
CA PHE A 87 3.33 -17.84 -1.91
C PHE A 87 2.47 -19.06 -1.58
N GLY A 88 2.53 -20.11 -2.38
CA GLY A 88 1.74 -21.32 -2.14
C GLY A 88 0.24 -21.12 -2.25
N LEU A 89 -0.20 -20.12 -3.02
CA LEU A 89 -1.62 -19.82 -3.22
C LEU A 89 -2.08 -20.40 -4.55
N SER A 90 -3.21 -21.13 -4.53
CA SER A 90 -3.79 -21.74 -5.71
C SER A 90 -5.14 -21.10 -6.02
N TYR A 91 -5.24 -20.45 -7.19
CA TYR A 91 -6.48 -19.86 -7.69
C TYR A 91 -6.76 -20.29 -9.11
N ASP A 92 -8.03 -20.53 -9.40
CA ASP A 92 -8.49 -20.81 -10.78
C ASP A 92 -8.39 -19.50 -11.57
N TYR A 93 -7.51 -19.47 -12.58
CA TYR A 93 -7.29 -18.26 -13.38
C TYR A 93 -8.53 -17.78 -14.10
N ASN A 94 -9.47 -18.66 -14.39
CA ASN A 94 -10.67 -18.35 -15.16
C ASN A 94 -11.83 -17.82 -14.31
N LYS A 95 -11.90 -18.21 -13.03
CA LYS A 95 -13.05 -17.94 -12.16
C LYS A 95 -12.74 -17.10 -10.94
N GLU A 96 -11.50 -17.14 -10.46
CA GLU A 96 -11.11 -16.59 -9.16
C GLU A 96 -10.12 -15.45 -9.28
N MET A 97 -10.03 -14.81 -10.43
CA MET A 97 -9.02 -13.80 -10.71
C MET A 97 -9.54 -12.69 -11.62
N LEU A 98 -9.09 -11.46 -11.36
CA LEU A 98 -9.44 -10.26 -12.10
C LEU A 98 -8.24 -9.34 -12.19
N VAL A 99 -7.82 -8.99 -13.41
CA VAL A 99 -6.76 -8.01 -13.67
C VAL A 99 -7.35 -6.60 -13.64
N THR A 100 -6.73 -5.72 -12.89
CA THR A 100 -7.24 -4.38 -12.59
C THR A 100 -6.25 -3.27 -12.96
N VAL A 101 -6.76 -2.03 -13.00
CA VAL A 101 -5.97 -0.81 -13.19
C VAL A 101 -5.30 -0.47 -11.84
N GLY A 102 -4.18 -1.15 -11.58
CA GLY A 102 -3.49 -1.10 -10.30
C GLY A 102 -4.27 -1.78 -9.17
N GLY A 103 -3.59 -1.98 -8.04
CA GLY A 103 -4.24 -2.49 -6.82
C GLY A 103 -5.31 -1.54 -6.30
N SER A 104 -5.20 -0.25 -6.61
CA SER A 104 -6.16 0.77 -6.20
C SER A 104 -7.57 0.50 -6.74
N GLU A 105 -7.69 0.12 -8.01
CA GLU A 105 -9.00 -0.26 -8.57
C GLU A 105 -9.52 -1.51 -7.88
N ALA A 106 -8.67 -2.50 -7.62
CA ALA A 106 -9.07 -3.73 -6.95
C ALA A 106 -9.66 -3.45 -5.56
N ILE A 107 -9.04 -2.56 -4.80
CA ILE A 107 -9.56 -2.14 -3.48
C ILE A 107 -10.94 -1.49 -3.63
N ASP A 108 -11.07 -0.54 -4.54
CA ASP A 108 -12.30 0.21 -4.75
C ASP A 108 -13.47 -0.70 -5.14
N ILE A 109 -13.28 -1.55 -6.15
CA ILE A 109 -14.35 -2.41 -6.63
C ILE A 109 -14.68 -3.56 -5.69
N ALA A 110 -13.72 -4.03 -4.90
CA ALA A 110 -13.99 -5.03 -3.85
C ALA A 110 -14.97 -4.46 -2.82
N MET A 111 -14.70 -3.26 -2.35
CA MET A 111 -15.58 -2.60 -1.37
C MET A 111 -16.96 -2.31 -1.95
N ARG A 112 -17.03 -1.83 -3.19
CA ARG A 112 -18.32 -1.57 -3.87
C ARG A 112 -19.13 -2.83 -4.09
N ALA A 113 -18.47 -3.97 -4.33
CA ALA A 113 -19.13 -5.26 -4.54
C ALA A 113 -19.63 -5.90 -3.25
N MET A 114 -19.04 -5.55 -2.11
CA MET A 114 -19.27 -6.28 -0.84
C MET A 114 -20.06 -5.51 0.20
N LEU A 115 -20.09 -4.17 0.15
CA LEU A 115 -20.62 -3.36 1.24
C LEU A 115 -22.03 -2.86 0.96
N ASP A 116 -22.89 -3.04 1.95
CA ASP A 116 -24.17 -2.35 2.05
C ASP A 116 -24.04 -1.16 2.99
N PRO A 117 -24.96 -0.16 2.91
CA PRO A 117 -24.97 0.93 3.88
C PRO A 117 -24.97 0.39 5.32
N GLN A 118 -24.17 1.02 6.18
CA GLN A 118 -23.96 0.67 7.60
C GLN A 118 -23.08 -0.55 7.85
N ASP A 119 -22.66 -1.29 6.85
CA ASP A 119 -21.64 -2.32 7.05
C ASP A 119 -20.34 -1.67 7.52
N GLU A 120 -19.77 -2.21 8.59
CA GLU A 120 -18.53 -1.70 9.16
C GLU A 120 -17.34 -2.42 8.57
N VAL A 121 -16.33 -1.62 8.21
CA VAL A 121 -15.04 -2.08 7.71
C VAL A 121 -13.97 -1.73 8.73
N LEU A 122 -13.31 -2.73 9.27
CA LEU A 122 -12.20 -2.52 10.21
C LEU A 122 -10.93 -2.22 9.42
N ILE A 123 -10.32 -1.08 9.71
CA ILE A 123 -9.14 -0.58 9.00
C ILE A 123 -8.02 -0.34 10.02
N PRO A 124 -7.05 -1.27 10.12
CA PRO A 124 -5.87 -1.03 10.95
C PRO A 124 -5.12 0.22 10.48
N GLN A 125 -4.77 1.09 11.42
CA GLN A 125 -4.05 2.34 11.15
C GLN A 125 -2.86 2.50 12.09
N PRO A 126 -1.76 3.16 11.68
CA PRO A 126 -1.59 3.87 10.41
C PRO A 126 -1.55 2.93 9.22
N SER A 127 -2.13 3.35 8.11
CA SER A 127 -2.15 2.55 6.88
C SER A 127 -2.40 3.43 5.65
N TYR A 128 -2.37 2.81 4.47
CA TYR A 128 -2.54 3.48 3.19
C TYR A 128 -3.82 4.30 3.14
N VAL A 129 -3.71 5.50 2.60
CA VAL A 129 -4.74 6.55 2.67
C VAL A 129 -6.03 6.25 1.91
N SER A 130 -6.02 5.29 0.99
CA SER A 130 -7.18 5.01 0.14
C SER A 130 -8.25 4.12 0.76
N TYR A 131 -7.95 3.38 1.82
CA TYR A 131 -8.92 2.44 2.40
C TYR A 131 -10.16 3.15 2.95
N VAL A 132 -9.97 4.23 3.69
CA VAL A 132 -11.10 4.98 4.26
C VAL A 132 -11.97 5.61 3.17
N PRO A 133 -11.42 6.39 2.21
CA PRO A 133 -12.23 6.94 1.13
C PRO A 133 -12.94 5.89 0.28
N CYS A 134 -12.29 4.78 -0.04
CA CYS A 134 -12.92 3.69 -0.81
C CYS A 134 -14.10 3.09 -0.05
N CYS A 135 -13.97 2.91 1.26
CA CYS A 135 -15.05 2.44 2.11
C CYS A 135 -16.24 3.41 2.09
N VAL A 136 -15.97 4.69 2.28
CA VAL A 136 -17.01 5.74 2.30
C VAL A 136 -17.72 5.82 0.94
N LEU A 137 -16.97 5.80 -0.17
CA LEU A 137 -17.55 5.83 -1.51
C LEU A 137 -18.37 4.58 -1.84
N ALA A 138 -18.13 3.48 -1.15
CA ALA A 138 -18.91 2.25 -1.26
C ALA A 138 -20.09 2.22 -0.26
N ASN A 139 -20.38 3.32 0.43
CA ASN A 139 -21.42 3.47 1.45
C ASN A 139 -21.18 2.69 2.75
N GLY A 140 -19.96 2.17 2.94
CA GLY A 140 -19.58 1.51 4.18
C GLY A 140 -19.19 2.49 5.27
N THR A 141 -19.06 1.99 6.49
CA THR A 141 -18.63 2.76 7.65
C THR A 141 -17.21 2.33 8.04
N PRO A 142 -16.20 3.19 7.88
CA PRO A 142 -14.84 2.85 8.28
C PRO A 142 -14.71 2.91 9.80
N VAL A 143 -14.09 1.87 10.38
CA VAL A 143 -13.82 1.77 11.82
C VAL A 143 -12.32 1.53 11.98
N PRO A 144 -11.54 2.54 12.38
CA PRO A 144 -10.11 2.37 12.56
C PRO A 144 -9.78 1.50 13.77
N ILE A 145 -8.74 0.66 13.61
CA ILE A 145 -8.11 -0.04 14.71
C ILE A 145 -6.72 0.57 14.88
N GLU A 146 -6.44 1.10 16.05
CA GLU A 146 -5.15 1.73 16.34
C GLU A 146 -4.07 0.67 16.59
N LEU A 147 -3.11 0.57 15.67
CA LEU A 147 -1.92 -0.26 15.83
C LEU A 147 -0.91 0.45 16.71
N LYS A 148 -0.11 -0.31 17.45
CA LYS A 148 0.79 0.24 18.47
C LYS A 148 2.25 -0.07 18.19
N ALA A 149 3.11 0.91 18.43
CA ALA A 149 4.56 0.78 18.26
C ALA A 149 5.14 -0.34 19.13
N GLU A 150 4.65 -0.52 20.36
CA GLU A 150 5.07 -1.59 21.25
C GLU A 150 4.78 -3.00 20.71
N ASN A 151 3.85 -3.13 19.78
CA ASN A 151 3.55 -4.38 19.07
C ASN A 151 4.17 -4.38 17.66
N GLU A 152 5.12 -3.50 17.40
CA GLU A 152 5.74 -3.31 16.08
C GLU A 152 4.70 -3.05 14.98
N PHE A 153 3.62 -2.34 15.34
CA PHE A 153 2.48 -2.02 14.47
C PHE A 153 1.82 -3.25 13.83
N ARG A 154 1.89 -4.41 14.48
CA ARG A 154 1.17 -5.61 14.09
C ARG A 154 -0.26 -5.57 14.63
N LEU A 155 -1.19 -6.16 13.90
CA LEU A 155 -2.56 -6.34 14.37
C LEU A 155 -2.62 -7.56 15.29
N THR A 156 -3.11 -7.37 16.52
CA THR A 156 -3.30 -8.46 17.47
C THR A 156 -4.74 -8.98 17.44
N ALA A 157 -4.92 -10.24 17.83
CA ALA A 157 -6.24 -10.84 17.94
C ALA A 157 -7.13 -10.08 18.94
N GLU A 158 -6.55 -9.59 20.04
CA GLU A 158 -7.24 -8.82 21.07
C GLU A 158 -7.75 -7.49 20.55
N GLU A 159 -6.93 -6.78 19.78
CA GLU A 159 -7.32 -5.51 19.14
C GLU A 159 -8.45 -5.72 18.14
N LEU A 160 -8.38 -6.80 17.36
CA LEU A 160 -9.42 -7.14 16.40
C LEU A 160 -10.73 -7.48 17.12
N GLU A 161 -10.69 -8.36 18.10
CA GLU A 161 -11.88 -8.79 18.87
C GLU A 161 -12.59 -7.58 19.50
N ALA A 162 -11.83 -6.64 20.05
CA ALA A 162 -12.36 -5.44 20.71
C ALA A 162 -13.09 -4.50 19.74
N ALA A 163 -12.78 -4.53 18.46
CA ALA A 163 -13.34 -3.62 17.45
C ALA A 163 -14.60 -4.20 16.78
N ILE A 164 -14.89 -5.48 16.94
CA ILE A 164 -15.99 -6.15 16.23
C ILE A 164 -17.33 -5.81 16.85
N THR A 165 -18.31 -5.49 16.00
CA THR A 165 -19.73 -5.30 16.36
C THR A 165 -20.59 -6.20 15.47
N PRO A 166 -21.91 -6.30 15.71
CA PRO A 166 -22.81 -7.02 14.81
C PRO A 166 -22.85 -6.46 13.38
N LYS A 167 -22.38 -5.24 13.15
CA LYS A 167 -22.34 -4.60 11.83
C LYS A 167 -21.02 -4.86 11.08
N THR A 168 -20.03 -5.43 11.73
CA THR A 168 -18.71 -5.67 11.12
C THR A 168 -18.82 -6.72 10.02
N LYS A 169 -18.35 -6.40 8.83
CA LYS A 169 -18.36 -7.30 7.70
C LYS A 169 -16.97 -7.59 7.16
N LEU A 170 -16.13 -6.58 7.05
CA LEU A 170 -14.85 -6.65 6.33
C LEU A 170 -13.70 -6.16 7.21
N LEU A 171 -12.60 -6.90 7.18
CA LEU A 171 -11.32 -6.50 7.76
C LEU A 171 -10.32 -6.23 6.64
N VAL A 172 -9.72 -5.05 6.63
CA VAL A 172 -8.58 -4.76 5.75
C VAL A 172 -7.31 -5.26 6.42
N MET A 173 -6.50 -6.03 5.70
CA MET A 173 -5.20 -6.50 6.16
C MET A 173 -4.12 -5.81 5.32
N PRO A 174 -3.55 -4.69 5.79
CA PRO A 174 -2.63 -3.87 5.00
C PRO A 174 -1.17 -4.24 5.28
N PHE A 175 -0.76 -5.48 5.01
CA PHE A 175 0.60 -5.94 5.31
C PHE A 175 1.23 -6.67 4.12
N PRO A 176 2.52 -6.41 3.80
CA PRO A 176 3.43 -5.44 4.43
C PRO A 176 2.91 -4.01 4.33
N ASN A 177 3.13 -3.22 5.36
CA ASN A 177 2.39 -1.99 5.60
C ASN A 177 3.07 -0.73 5.04
N ASN A 178 2.29 0.11 4.40
CA ASN A 178 2.58 1.50 4.14
C ASN A 178 1.74 2.31 5.17
N PRO A 179 2.30 3.06 6.11
CA PRO A 179 3.65 3.68 6.11
C PRO A 179 4.69 3.03 7.01
N THR A 180 4.34 2.02 7.80
CA THR A 180 5.20 1.58 8.91
C THR A 180 6.30 0.60 8.51
N GLY A 181 6.09 -0.15 7.42
CA GLY A 181 6.97 -1.26 7.08
C GLY A 181 6.71 -2.52 7.90
N ALA A 182 5.65 -2.54 8.70
CA ALA A 182 5.30 -3.70 9.51
C ALA A 182 4.91 -4.90 8.65
N VAL A 183 5.23 -6.08 9.13
CA VAL A 183 4.82 -7.36 8.54
C VAL A 183 4.08 -8.20 9.57
N MET A 184 3.26 -9.12 9.11
CA MET A 184 2.61 -10.12 9.96
C MET A 184 3.27 -11.47 9.71
N GLU A 185 3.73 -12.10 10.76
CA GLU A 185 4.26 -13.45 10.67
C GLU A 185 3.13 -14.49 10.69
N LYS A 186 3.43 -15.73 10.35
CA LYS A 186 2.41 -16.79 10.28
C LYS A 186 1.62 -16.93 11.58
N LYS A 187 2.30 -16.88 12.72
CA LYS A 187 1.65 -16.98 14.05
C LYS A 187 0.67 -15.83 14.29
N ASP A 188 1.01 -14.62 13.82
CA ASP A 188 0.14 -13.44 13.94
C ASP A 188 -1.10 -13.61 13.07
N LEU A 189 -0.91 -14.11 11.86
CA LEU A 189 -2.01 -14.37 10.92
C LEU A 189 -2.94 -15.47 11.41
N GLU A 190 -2.38 -16.53 12.01
CA GLU A 190 -3.19 -17.61 12.62
C GLU A 190 -4.09 -17.09 13.74
N ALA A 191 -3.55 -16.24 14.60
CA ALA A 191 -4.32 -15.63 15.69
C ALA A 191 -5.46 -14.74 15.16
N VAL A 192 -5.17 -13.90 14.17
CA VAL A 192 -6.19 -13.05 13.52
C VAL A 192 -7.24 -13.90 12.81
N ALA A 193 -6.82 -14.96 12.12
CA ALA A 193 -7.71 -15.84 11.39
C ALA A 193 -8.76 -16.51 12.28
N GLU A 194 -8.38 -16.89 13.51
CA GLU A 194 -9.33 -17.50 14.47
C GLU A 194 -10.47 -16.53 14.81
N VAL A 195 -10.15 -15.25 15.01
CA VAL A 195 -11.14 -14.20 15.28
C VAL A 195 -12.05 -13.96 14.07
N VAL A 196 -11.43 -13.86 12.88
CA VAL A 196 -12.17 -13.67 11.62
C VAL A 196 -13.17 -14.80 11.38
N LYS A 197 -12.75 -16.04 11.57
CA LYS A 197 -13.62 -17.21 11.39
C LYS A 197 -14.74 -17.26 12.44
N LYS A 198 -14.41 -16.97 13.69
CA LYS A 198 -15.39 -16.94 14.80
C LYS A 198 -16.54 -15.98 14.53
N HIS A 199 -16.25 -14.82 13.98
CA HIS A 199 -17.23 -13.76 13.71
C HIS A 199 -17.73 -13.72 12.27
N ASP A 200 -17.36 -14.70 11.46
CA ASP A 200 -17.77 -14.83 10.06
C ASP A 200 -17.49 -13.55 9.23
N LEU A 201 -16.29 -13.00 9.40
CA LEU A 201 -15.86 -11.83 8.66
C LEU A 201 -15.24 -12.20 7.33
N PHE A 202 -15.18 -11.22 6.42
CA PHE A 202 -14.38 -11.29 5.20
C PHE A 202 -13.13 -10.46 5.34
N VAL A 203 -12.11 -10.76 4.53
CA VAL A 203 -10.82 -10.08 4.58
C VAL A 203 -10.45 -9.52 3.22
N LEU A 204 -10.04 -8.26 3.18
CA LEU A 204 -9.41 -7.63 2.03
C LEU A 204 -7.93 -7.50 2.34
N SER A 205 -7.12 -8.40 1.78
CA SER A 205 -5.69 -8.45 2.07
C SER A 205 -4.91 -7.74 0.97
N ASP A 206 -4.41 -6.56 1.28
CA ASP A 206 -3.57 -5.78 0.36
C ASP A 206 -2.14 -6.24 0.51
N GLU A 207 -1.68 -7.05 -0.44
CA GLU A 207 -0.37 -7.67 -0.43
C GLU A 207 0.55 -7.11 -1.53
N ILE A 208 0.31 -5.86 -1.92
CA ILE A 208 1.09 -5.21 -2.98
C ILE A 208 2.60 -5.18 -2.70
N TYR A 209 3.01 -5.17 -1.43
CA TYR A 209 4.40 -5.19 -1.01
C TYR A 209 4.93 -6.60 -0.70
N ALA A 210 4.20 -7.65 -1.03
CA ALA A 210 4.55 -9.03 -0.68
C ALA A 210 5.98 -9.43 -1.04
N GLU A 211 6.50 -8.99 -2.19
CA GLU A 211 7.87 -9.29 -2.60
C GLU A 211 8.95 -8.48 -1.88
N LEU A 212 8.56 -7.37 -1.26
CA LEU A 212 9.48 -6.52 -0.52
C LEU A 212 9.39 -6.84 0.98
N THR A 213 9.85 -8.03 1.34
CA THR A 213 10.00 -8.50 2.72
C THR A 213 11.44 -8.96 2.93
N TYR A 214 11.98 -8.67 4.10
CA TYR A 214 13.42 -8.77 4.38
C TYR A 214 13.78 -9.80 5.47
N LEU A 215 12.78 -10.54 5.95
CA LEU A 215 12.96 -11.69 6.81
C LEU A 215 12.88 -12.96 5.94
N ASP A 216 11.80 -13.70 6.12
CA ASP A 216 11.48 -14.86 5.32
C ASP A 216 10.52 -14.48 4.19
N ASN A 217 10.10 -15.44 3.39
CA ASN A 217 9.07 -15.22 2.40
C ASN A 217 7.78 -14.70 3.04
N HIS A 218 7.11 -13.81 2.33
CA HIS A 218 5.79 -13.32 2.71
C HIS A 218 4.80 -14.49 2.87
N VAL A 219 4.00 -14.43 3.92
CA VAL A 219 2.90 -15.38 4.16
C VAL A 219 1.59 -14.63 3.96
N SER A 220 0.73 -15.13 3.10
CA SER A 220 -0.62 -14.58 2.90
C SER A 220 -1.59 -15.14 3.92
N ILE A 221 -2.48 -14.31 4.44
CA ILE A 221 -3.56 -14.77 5.30
C ILE A 221 -4.47 -15.78 4.57
N ALA A 222 -4.55 -15.69 3.25
CA ALA A 222 -5.33 -16.63 2.43
C ALA A 222 -4.76 -18.06 2.49
N SER A 223 -3.50 -18.24 2.89
CA SER A 223 -2.87 -19.55 3.04
C SER A 223 -3.22 -20.23 4.38
N ILE A 224 -3.76 -19.48 5.34
CA ILE A 224 -4.16 -20.03 6.62
C ILE A 224 -5.46 -20.83 6.44
N PRO A 225 -5.56 -22.05 6.97
CA PRO A 225 -6.75 -22.87 6.81
C PRO A 225 -8.04 -22.16 7.18
N GLY A 226 -9.04 -22.25 6.29
CA GLY A 226 -10.35 -21.62 6.48
C GLY A 226 -10.42 -20.16 6.03
N MET A 227 -9.32 -19.59 5.53
CA MET A 227 -9.28 -18.17 5.16
C MET A 227 -9.42 -17.92 3.66
N ARG A 228 -9.04 -18.88 2.81
CA ARG A 228 -9.12 -18.70 1.36
C ARG A 228 -10.54 -18.39 0.87
N GLU A 229 -11.52 -19.02 1.48
CA GLU A 229 -12.94 -18.88 1.10
C GLU A 229 -13.54 -17.53 1.46
N ARG A 230 -12.84 -16.73 2.25
CA ARG A 230 -13.32 -15.44 2.74
C ARG A 230 -12.34 -14.29 2.57
N THR A 231 -11.28 -14.50 1.78
CA THR A 231 -10.23 -13.49 1.57
C THR A 231 -10.14 -13.10 0.11
N ILE A 232 -10.12 -11.78 -0.14
CA ILE A 232 -9.74 -11.21 -1.43
C ILE A 232 -8.29 -10.76 -1.27
N VAL A 233 -7.39 -11.37 -2.05
CA VAL A 233 -5.98 -11.00 -2.10
C VAL A 233 -5.78 -9.99 -3.22
N ILE A 234 -5.20 -8.84 -2.88
CA ILE A 234 -4.85 -7.81 -3.85
C ILE A 234 -3.35 -7.76 -3.98
N ASN A 235 -2.87 -7.81 -5.20
CA ASN A 235 -1.46 -7.70 -5.51
C ASN A 235 -1.28 -7.01 -6.86
N GLY A 236 -0.06 -6.89 -7.36
CA GLY A 236 0.19 -6.24 -8.62
C GLY A 236 1.67 -6.12 -8.94
N PHE A 237 1.97 -5.26 -9.88
CA PHE A 237 3.31 -5.12 -10.46
C PHE A 237 3.99 -3.81 -10.08
N SER A 238 3.23 -2.88 -9.52
CA SER A 238 3.70 -1.52 -9.24
C SER A 238 4.97 -1.48 -8.41
N LYS A 239 5.02 -2.25 -7.33
CA LYS A 239 6.15 -2.21 -6.39
C LYS A 239 7.17 -3.30 -6.68
N SER A 240 6.73 -4.53 -6.90
CA SER A 240 7.60 -5.69 -7.10
C SER A 240 8.44 -5.59 -8.39
N HIS A 241 7.87 -5.02 -9.46
CA HIS A 241 8.50 -4.96 -10.78
C HIS A 241 8.76 -3.54 -11.27
N ALA A 242 8.69 -2.55 -10.37
CA ALA A 242 8.89 -1.14 -10.71
C ALA A 242 7.98 -0.68 -11.86
N MET A 243 6.70 -1.03 -11.77
CA MET A 243 5.70 -0.75 -12.81
C MET A 243 4.58 0.18 -12.32
N THR A 244 4.90 1.17 -11.51
CA THR A 244 3.89 2.07 -10.93
C THR A 244 3.07 2.79 -11.99
N GLY A 245 3.72 3.35 -13.01
CA GLY A 245 3.07 4.08 -14.11
C GLY A 245 2.32 3.23 -15.12
N TRP A 246 2.50 1.91 -15.10
CA TRP A 246 1.81 0.99 -16.00
C TRP A 246 0.38 0.71 -15.58
N ARG A 247 0.04 1.05 -14.34
CA ARG A 247 -1.29 0.89 -13.76
C ARG A 247 -1.82 -0.54 -13.91
N LEU A 248 -1.15 -1.52 -13.31
CA LEU A 248 -1.56 -2.93 -13.42
C LEU A 248 -1.48 -3.66 -12.08
N GLY A 249 -2.59 -4.24 -11.67
CA GLY A 249 -2.72 -5.08 -10.50
C GLY A 249 -3.75 -6.17 -10.75
N TYR A 250 -4.06 -6.92 -9.71
CA TYR A 250 -5.06 -7.98 -9.78
C TYR A 250 -5.63 -8.31 -8.42
N ALA A 251 -6.80 -8.92 -8.43
CA ALA A 251 -7.47 -9.46 -7.26
C ALA A 251 -7.72 -10.95 -7.47
N CYS A 252 -7.53 -11.73 -6.42
CA CYS A 252 -7.85 -13.15 -6.39
C CYS A 252 -8.73 -13.45 -5.18
N GLY A 253 -9.73 -14.30 -5.35
CA GLY A 253 -10.62 -14.65 -4.26
C GLY A 253 -11.74 -15.58 -4.69
N PRO A 254 -12.75 -15.78 -3.83
CA PRO A 254 -13.88 -16.64 -4.15
C PRO A 254 -14.61 -16.18 -5.41
N GLU A 255 -14.99 -17.14 -6.25
CA GLU A 255 -15.70 -16.85 -7.50
C GLU A 255 -16.91 -15.95 -7.30
N VAL A 256 -17.70 -16.19 -6.24
CA VAL A 256 -18.92 -15.41 -5.96
C VAL A 256 -18.62 -13.91 -5.78
N ILE A 257 -17.47 -13.55 -5.24
CA ILE A 257 -17.07 -12.15 -5.04
C ILE A 257 -16.42 -11.60 -6.31
N ILE A 258 -15.52 -12.35 -6.93
CA ILE A 258 -14.83 -11.94 -8.16
C ILE A 258 -15.82 -11.65 -9.28
N LYS A 259 -16.87 -12.43 -9.41
CA LYS A 259 -17.94 -12.19 -10.40
C LYS A 259 -18.59 -10.82 -10.23
N GLN A 260 -18.82 -10.39 -9.00
CA GLN A 260 -19.45 -9.10 -8.73
C GLN A 260 -18.48 -7.96 -8.96
N MET A 261 -17.23 -8.12 -8.58
CA MET A 261 -16.18 -7.15 -8.87
C MET A 261 -16.02 -6.97 -10.38
N LEU A 262 -16.09 -8.06 -11.14
CA LEU A 262 -15.98 -8.03 -12.60
C LEU A 262 -17.08 -7.18 -13.25
N LYS A 263 -18.29 -7.18 -12.71
CA LYS A 263 -19.38 -6.34 -13.23
C LYS A 263 -19.01 -4.85 -13.14
N ILE A 264 -18.53 -4.42 -12.01
CA ILE A 264 -18.13 -3.01 -11.79
C ILE A 264 -16.98 -2.65 -12.72
N HIS A 265 -15.97 -3.51 -12.79
CA HIS A 265 -14.81 -3.35 -13.65
C HIS A 265 -15.21 -3.23 -15.13
N GLN A 266 -16.10 -4.10 -15.58
CA GLN A 266 -16.59 -4.10 -16.96
C GLN A 266 -17.27 -2.78 -17.33
N PHE A 267 -18.14 -2.27 -16.48
CA PHE A 267 -18.88 -1.04 -16.78
C PHE A 267 -18.05 0.22 -16.60
N ALA A 268 -17.11 0.25 -15.66
CA ALA A 268 -16.30 1.44 -15.37
C ALA A 268 -15.05 1.54 -16.25
N ILE A 269 -14.38 0.42 -16.50
CA ILE A 269 -13.02 0.38 -17.07
C ILE A 269 -12.97 -0.42 -18.37
N MET A 270 -13.80 -1.44 -18.53
CA MET A 270 -13.80 -2.40 -19.62
C MET A 270 -12.68 -3.44 -19.44
N CYS A 271 -11.43 -3.02 -19.49
CA CYS A 271 -10.25 -3.86 -19.21
C CYS A 271 -9.07 -2.97 -18.82
N ALA A 272 -8.09 -3.55 -18.17
CA ALA A 272 -6.83 -2.85 -17.87
C ALA A 272 -6.05 -2.58 -19.18
N PRO A 273 -5.08 -1.65 -19.16
CA PRO A 273 -4.30 -1.32 -20.37
C PRO A 273 -3.67 -2.55 -21.01
N THR A 274 -3.95 -2.76 -22.28
CA THR A 274 -3.52 -3.95 -23.04
C THR A 274 -2.00 -4.08 -23.07
N THR A 275 -1.29 -3.00 -23.37
CA THR A 275 0.17 -2.96 -23.41
C THR A 275 0.77 -3.39 -22.07
N SER A 276 0.21 -2.91 -20.97
CA SER A 276 0.67 -3.26 -19.62
C SER A 276 0.48 -4.75 -19.34
N GLN A 277 -0.60 -5.33 -19.80
CA GLN A 277 -0.87 -6.75 -19.62
C GLN A 277 0.16 -7.62 -20.34
N TYR A 278 0.52 -7.29 -21.58
CA TYR A 278 1.56 -8.00 -22.32
C TYR A 278 2.93 -7.86 -21.63
N ALA A 279 3.27 -6.67 -21.18
CA ALA A 279 4.51 -6.44 -20.43
C ALA A 279 4.54 -7.27 -19.14
N ALA A 280 3.42 -7.39 -18.44
CA ALA A 280 3.32 -8.16 -17.20
C ALA A 280 3.50 -9.66 -17.40
N VAL A 281 3.13 -10.20 -18.54
CA VAL A 281 3.43 -11.60 -18.88
C VAL A 281 4.94 -11.84 -18.83
N GLU A 282 5.72 -10.95 -19.45
CA GLU A 282 7.19 -11.00 -19.40
C GLU A 282 7.72 -10.83 -17.99
N ALA A 283 7.15 -9.90 -17.24
CA ALA A 283 7.53 -9.64 -15.85
C ALA A 283 7.44 -10.91 -15.00
N LEU A 284 6.36 -11.69 -15.15
CA LEU A 284 6.15 -12.90 -14.36
C LEU A 284 6.97 -14.09 -14.87
N ARG A 285 7.19 -14.17 -16.17
CA ARG A 285 7.99 -15.26 -16.75
C ARG A 285 9.47 -15.12 -16.48
N ASN A 286 10.01 -13.90 -16.56
CA ASN A 286 11.44 -13.67 -16.57
C ASN A 286 11.91 -12.57 -15.60
N GLY A 287 11.07 -12.14 -14.68
CA GLY A 287 11.37 -11.01 -13.79
C GLY A 287 11.77 -11.36 -12.37
N ASP A 288 11.82 -12.63 -12.00
CA ASP A 288 12.11 -13.02 -10.60
C ASP A 288 13.49 -12.54 -10.13
N GLU A 289 14.49 -12.56 -11.00
CA GLU A 289 15.83 -12.05 -10.66
C GLU A 289 15.84 -10.55 -10.45
N ASP A 290 15.09 -9.79 -11.27
CA ASP A 290 14.97 -8.34 -11.12
C ASP A 290 14.35 -8.00 -9.75
N VAL A 291 13.32 -8.73 -9.34
CA VAL A 291 12.66 -8.56 -8.04
C VAL A 291 13.64 -8.87 -6.91
N ALA A 292 14.37 -9.96 -7.02
CA ALA A 292 15.36 -10.36 -6.00
C ALA A 292 16.47 -9.31 -5.84
N MET A 293 16.97 -8.77 -6.94
CA MET A 293 18.00 -7.71 -6.93
C MET A 293 17.47 -6.44 -6.28
N MET A 294 16.25 -6.05 -6.60
CA MET A 294 15.61 -4.86 -6.02
C MET A 294 15.40 -5.04 -4.51
N ARG A 295 14.94 -6.21 -4.09
CA ARG A 295 14.75 -6.53 -2.67
C ARG A 295 16.05 -6.41 -1.90
N GLU A 296 17.14 -6.94 -2.43
CA GLU A 296 18.46 -6.88 -1.81
C GLU A 296 18.96 -5.43 -1.70
N GLU A 297 18.79 -4.63 -2.75
CA GLU A 297 19.15 -3.22 -2.74
C GLU A 297 18.38 -2.46 -1.67
N TYR A 298 17.06 -2.64 -1.60
CA TYR A 298 16.24 -1.99 -0.57
C TYR A 298 16.56 -2.47 0.83
N ASN A 299 16.91 -3.74 0.99
CA ASN A 299 17.34 -4.24 2.30
C ASN A 299 18.61 -3.54 2.80
N GLY A 300 19.56 -3.28 1.91
CA GLY A 300 20.76 -2.51 2.23
C GLY A 300 20.42 -1.07 2.64
N ARG A 301 19.55 -0.40 1.90
CA ARG A 301 19.09 0.96 2.24
C ARG A 301 18.31 0.99 3.54
N ARG A 302 17.49 -0.03 3.80
CA ARG A 302 16.76 -0.19 5.07
C ARG A 302 17.72 -0.19 6.25
N ARG A 303 18.76 -1.02 6.20
CA ARG A 303 19.77 -1.10 7.26
C ARG A 303 20.51 0.23 7.44
N TYR A 304 20.84 0.89 6.35
CA TYR A 304 21.51 2.20 6.39
C TYR A 304 20.65 3.25 7.10
N VAL A 305 19.38 3.35 6.73
CA VAL A 305 18.44 4.31 7.31
C VAL A 305 18.25 4.06 8.80
N LEU A 306 18.10 2.80 9.21
CA LEU A 306 17.95 2.44 10.61
C LEU A 306 19.20 2.81 11.44
N GLU A 307 20.38 2.58 10.89
CA GLU A 307 21.63 2.98 11.55
C GLU A 307 21.71 4.50 11.74
N ARG A 308 21.28 5.26 10.71
CA ARG A 308 21.24 6.72 10.80
C ARG A 308 20.27 7.20 11.89
N PHE A 309 19.09 6.59 12.01
CA PHE A 309 18.17 6.94 13.10
C PHE A 309 18.75 6.64 14.47
N LYS A 310 19.44 5.53 14.60
CA LYS A 310 20.12 5.17 15.85
C LYS A 310 21.18 6.22 16.23
N GLU A 311 21.98 6.66 15.27
CA GLU A 311 22.96 7.74 15.46
C GLU A 311 22.31 9.04 15.91
N MET A 312 21.12 9.35 15.38
CA MET A 312 20.35 10.54 15.76
C MET A 312 19.65 10.39 17.11
N GLY A 313 19.63 9.19 17.68
CA GLY A 313 18.86 8.91 18.89
C GLY A 313 17.35 8.90 18.65
N LEU A 314 16.90 8.65 17.43
CA LEU A 314 15.48 8.48 17.11
C LEU A 314 15.08 7.02 17.27
N SER A 315 14.07 6.77 18.08
CA SER A 315 13.50 5.43 18.23
C SER A 315 12.76 5.04 16.96
N CYS A 316 13.01 3.84 16.46
CA CYS A 316 12.31 3.29 15.31
C CYS A 316 12.27 1.77 15.44
N PHE A 317 11.07 1.17 15.38
CA PHE A 317 11.01 -0.27 15.29
C PHE A 317 11.59 -0.72 13.94
N GLU A 318 12.07 -1.95 13.86
CA GLU A 318 12.69 -2.46 12.65
C GLU A 318 11.63 -2.86 11.62
N PRO A 319 11.52 -2.14 10.49
CA PRO A 319 10.56 -2.49 9.45
C PRO A 319 11.12 -3.61 8.58
N PHE A 320 10.38 -4.70 8.44
CA PHE A 320 10.80 -5.83 7.60
C PHE A 320 10.04 -5.93 6.28
N GLY A 321 9.22 -4.94 5.98
CA GLY A 321 8.47 -4.91 4.72
C GLY A 321 8.42 -3.54 4.07
N ALA A 322 8.02 -3.53 2.78
CA ALA A 322 7.91 -2.33 1.96
C ALA A 322 9.25 -1.60 1.80
N PHE A 323 9.24 -0.29 1.63
CA PHE A 323 10.45 0.54 1.57
C PHE A 323 10.30 1.84 2.37
N TYR A 324 9.68 1.70 3.53
CA TYR A 324 9.45 2.82 4.47
C TYR A 324 10.00 2.50 5.85
N ALA A 325 10.43 3.55 6.55
CA ALA A 325 10.69 3.51 7.98
C ALA A 325 9.78 4.52 8.67
N PHE A 326 9.46 4.28 9.93
CA PHE A 326 8.49 5.05 10.69
C PHE A 326 9.06 5.48 12.05
N PRO A 327 10.05 6.38 12.04
CA PRO A 327 10.71 6.83 13.28
C PRO A 327 9.79 7.66 14.16
N CYS A 328 10.00 7.55 15.47
CA CYS A 328 9.29 8.28 16.50
C CYS A 328 9.99 9.60 16.82
N ILE A 329 9.22 10.69 16.84
CA ILE A 329 9.74 12.03 17.19
C ILE A 329 9.08 12.60 18.45
N LYS A 330 8.39 11.76 19.24
CA LYS A 330 7.63 12.21 20.42
C LYS A 330 8.47 12.96 21.43
N ASP A 331 9.73 12.58 21.57
CA ASP A 331 10.65 13.19 22.56
C ASP A 331 11.18 14.56 22.12
N LEU A 332 10.88 15.01 20.92
CA LEU A 332 11.42 16.27 20.38
C LEU A 332 10.52 17.48 20.65
N GLY A 333 9.36 17.28 21.27
CA GLY A 333 8.48 18.38 21.66
C GLY A 333 7.77 19.09 20.53
N MET A 334 7.63 18.44 19.39
CA MET A 334 6.89 18.91 18.22
C MET A 334 5.86 17.89 17.81
N THR A 335 4.76 18.37 17.21
CA THR A 335 3.83 17.46 16.50
C THR A 335 4.49 16.98 15.21
N SER A 336 3.95 15.90 14.64
CA SER A 336 4.44 15.37 13.36
C SER A 336 4.36 16.43 12.25
N ASP A 337 3.26 17.17 12.18
CA ASP A 337 3.07 18.24 11.19
C ASP A 337 4.06 19.39 11.39
N GLU A 338 4.28 19.83 12.64
CA GLU A 338 5.24 20.88 12.95
C GLU A 338 6.64 20.47 12.55
N PHE A 339 7.05 19.25 12.89
CA PHE A 339 8.37 18.73 12.55
C PHE A 339 8.56 18.69 11.03
N ALA A 340 7.61 18.09 10.30
CA ALA A 340 7.68 17.97 8.84
C ALA A 340 7.74 19.35 8.17
N THR A 341 6.92 20.30 8.62
CA THR A 341 6.87 21.66 8.08
C THR A 341 8.18 22.40 8.31
N LYS A 342 8.69 22.39 9.53
CA LYS A 342 9.93 23.09 9.88
C LYS A 342 11.15 22.46 9.21
N LEU A 343 11.19 21.13 9.12
CA LEU A 343 12.25 20.42 8.41
C LEU A 343 12.31 20.86 6.95
N LEU A 344 11.16 20.92 6.29
CA LEU A 344 11.10 21.35 4.90
C LEU A 344 11.52 22.81 4.73
N GLN A 345 11.05 23.70 5.59
CA GLN A 345 11.36 25.13 5.54
C GLN A 345 12.83 25.45 5.82
N THR A 346 13.42 24.79 6.81
CA THR A 346 14.78 25.13 7.30
C THR A 346 15.88 24.26 6.70
N LYS A 347 15.59 23.01 6.39
CA LYS A 347 16.59 22.05 5.89
C LYS A 347 16.29 21.51 4.50
N LYS A 348 15.17 21.90 3.91
CA LYS A 348 14.77 21.52 2.54
C LYS A 348 14.69 19.98 2.35
N VAL A 349 14.18 19.29 3.36
CA VAL A 349 13.89 17.85 3.29
C VAL A 349 12.41 17.64 3.56
N ALA A 350 11.74 16.92 2.65
CA ALA A 350 10.34 16.57 2.81
C ALA A 350 10.21 15.15 3.34
N VAL A 351 9.45 15.02 4.41
CA VAL A 351 9.00 13.74 4.98
C VAL A 351 7.49 13.80 5.13
N VAL A 352 6.83 12.67 5.26
CA VAL A 352 5.38 12.65 5.44
C VAL A 352 5.06 12.48 6.92
N PRO A 353 4.28 13.39 7.52
CA PRO A 353 3.87 13.24 8.92
C PRO A 353 2.99 11.99 9.07
N GLY A 354 3.17 11.27 10.17
CA GLY A 354 2.44 10.03 10.43
C GLY A 354 0.93 10.21 10.45
N THR A 355 0.45 11.40 10.80
CA THR A 355 -0.97 11.75 10.82
C THR A 355 -1.65 11.63 9.46
N ALA A 356 -0.89 11.69 8.36
CA ALA A 356 -1.43 11.49 7.01
C ALA A 356 -2.04 10.08 6.83
N PHE A 357 -1.64 9.12 7.67
CA PHE A 357 -2.04 7.72 7.58
C PHE A 357 -3.01 7.29 8.68
N GLY A 358 -3.53 8.23 9.43
CA GLY A 358 -4.44 8.04 10.54
C GLY A 358 -4.01 8.88 11.74
N ALA A 359 -4.98 9.29 12.55
CA ALA A 359 -4.73 10.13 13.73
C ALA A 359 -3.71 9.50 14.70
N CYS A 360 -3.70 8.19 14.82
CA CYS A 360 -2.75 7.46 15.68
C CYS A 360 -1.31 7.50 15.16
N GLY A 361 -1.08 7.99 13.95
CA GLY A 361 0.27 8.22 13.44
C GLY A 361 0.96 9.45 14.01
N GLU A 362 0.28 10.22 14.86
CA GLU A 362 0.90 11.37 15.54
C GLU A 362 2.12 10.95 16.35
N GLY A 363 3.19 11.71 16.22
CA GLY A 363 4.46 11.43 16.85
C GLY A 363 5.41 10.59 16.00
N PHE A 364 5.02 10.29 14.77
CA PHE A 364 5.81 9.51 13.81
C PHE A 364 5.93 10.21 12.47
N LEU A 365 6.95 9.81 11.71
CA LEU A 365 7.16 10.27 10.32
C LEU A 365 7.30 9.06 9.41
N ARG A 366 6.78 9.17 8.18
CA ARG A 366 7.11 8.18 7.14
C ARG A 366 8.30 8.69 6.35
N ILE A 367 9.32 7.87 6.28
CA ILE A 367 10.52 8.11 5.47
C ILE A 367 10.65 6.96 4.49
N SER A 368 10.58 7.27 3.19
CA SER A 368 10.84 6.30 2.14
C SER A 368 12.34 6.15 1.93
N TYR A 369 12.82 4.93 1.80
CA TYR A 369 14.22 4.69 1.39
C TYR A 369 14.34 4.21 -0.07
N ALA A 370 13.29 4.41 -0.86
CA ALA A 370 13.31 4.19 -2.31
C ALA A 370 14.00 5.38 -3.02
N TYR A 371 15.25 5.64 -2.63
CA TYR A 371 16.11 6.71 -3.15
C TYR A 371 17.55 6.20 -3.17
N SER A 372 18.40 6.81 -3.99
CA SER A 372 19.83 6.47 -4.03
C SER A 372 20.47 6.65 -2.64
N LEU A 373 21.53 5.89 -2.36
CA LEU A 373 22.27 6.06 -1.10
C LEU A 373 22.81 7.49 -0.95
N ASP A 374 23.24 8.13 -2.05
CA ASP A 374 23.71 9.52 -2.00
C ASP A 374 22.59 10.47 -1.58
N ASP A 375 21.41 10.36 -2.16
CA ASP A 375 20.26 11.19 -1.79
C ASP A 375 19.84 10.93 -0.34
N LEU A 376 19.80 9.68 0.07
CA LEU A 376 19.49 9.30 1.46
C LEU A 376 20.52 9.89 2.42
N ARG A 377 21.81 9.83 2.11
CA ARG A 377 22.88 10.39 2.93
C ARG A 377 22.71 11.89 3.11
N ILE A 378 22.52 12.61 2.00
CA ILE A 378 22.34 14.07 2.04
C ILE A 378 21.10 14.44 2.86
N ALA A 379 19.98 13.80 2.59
CA ALA A 379 18.73 14.08 3.30
C ALA A 379 18.84 13.76 4.79
N LEU A 380 19.40 12.60 5.14
CA LEU A 380 19.52 12.18 6.54
C LEU A 380 20.57 13.00 7.29
N ASP A 381 21.62 13.51 6.64
CA ASP A 381 22.54 14.48 7.25
C ASP A 381 21.78 15.74 7.67
N ARG A 382 20.90 16.25 6.81
CA ARG A 382 20.05 17.41 7.10
C ARG A 382 19.06 17.14 8.22
N VAL A 383 18.47 15.96 8.25
CA VAL A 383 17.57 15.54 9.34
C VAL A 383 18.34 15.46 10.67
N ALA A 384 19.53 14.87 10.66
CA ALA A 384 20.38 14.76 11.85
C ALA A 384 20.75 16.15 12.41
N GLU A 385 21.11 17.09 11.53
CA GLU A 385 21.39 18.48 11.90
C GLU A 385 20.16 19.13 12.53
N PHE A 386 18.99 18.94 11.94
CA PHE A 386 17.74 19.49 12.47
C PHE A 386 17.40 18.93 13.85
N VAL A 387 17.55 17.61 14.04
CA VAL A 387 17.31 16.97 15.35
C VAL A 387 18.27 17.50 16.40
N THR A 388 19.55 17.69 16.06
CA THR A 388 20.56 18.26 16.97
C THR A 388 20.17 19.67 17.38
N GLU A 389 19.78 20.52 16.45
CA GLU A 389 19.34 21.89 16.72
C GLU A 389 18.13 21.93 17.66
N ILE A 390 17.14 21.05 17.47
CA ILE A 390 15.97 20.97 18.36
C ILE A 390 16.41 20.63 19.78
N ARG A 391 17.31 19.68 19.96
CA ARG A 391 17.78 19.23 21.28
C ARG A 391 18.61 20.29 21.98
N GLU A 392 19.38 21.08 21.24
CA GLU A 392 20.17 22.22 21.81
C GLU A 392 19.24 23.29 22.34
N ILE A 393 18.13 23.59 21.66
CA ILE A 393 17.17 24.60 22.14
C ILE A 393 16.46 24.13 23.42
N LYS A 394 16.23 22.83 23.59
CA LYS A 394 15.60 22.26 24.79
C LYS A 394 16.49 22.25 26.02
N ASN A 395 17.80 22.28 25.85
CA ASN A 395 18.79 22.33 26.92
C ASN A 395 19.20 23.79 27.15
#